data_bade4ac4023f2431feb3f0f7403346bc
#
_entry.id   bade4ac4023f2431feb3f0f7403346bc
#
_cell.length_a   1.000
_cell.length_b   1.000
_cell.length_c   1.000
_cell.angle_alpha   90.00
_cell.angle_beta   90.00
_cell.angle_gamma   90.00
#
_symmetry.space_group_name_H-M   'P 1'
#
loop_
_entity.id
_entity.type
_entity.pdbx_description
1 polymer ?
#
loop_
_entity_poly.entity_id
_entity_poly.type
_entity_poly.pdbx_seq_one_letter_code
_entity_poly.pdbx_strand_id
1 'polypeptide(L)'
;TQSYAFDSNVDGHPSCTFMVFQVAGSNATEVNAEISKLLSEINEELPEGLEFMTMMSSNDFLFASIHEVVETLIVAIILVILVVYFFLQDFKSTLIPSISIIVSLVGTFAAMQIAGFSINILTLFALVLVIGTVVDDSIVVVEAVQSKFDVGYTSPYLATKDALSDVTMAVITCTLVFMAVFIPVTFMGGTSGIFYTQFGVTMAVAVGISCLNALTLCPALCAMWMRPASGKKGKRSINGIVKAAYNASFNAVLGKYKRGVMFFIRHRWMVWTSLAVAVALLVYLMSTTKTGLVPQEDQGVIMVNVSISPGSTLEETTKVMDRLENILKDTPEIEHYARVAGYGLISGQGTSYGTIIIRLKDWSERKGKEHSSDAVVSRLNGQFQAIKEAQGFSF
;
A
#
# COMPACT_ATOMS: atom_id res chain seq x y z
N THR A 1 -26.76 -3.92 -38.30
CA THR A 1 -26.60 -2.69 -37.47
C THR A 1 -27.99 -2.15 -37.13
N GLN A 2 -28.30 -2.01 -35.85
CA GLN A 2 -29.57 -1.44 -35.38
C GLN A 2 -29.56 0.09 -35.40
N SER A 3 -28.39 0.71 -35.32
CA SER A 3 -28.25 2.17 -35.37
C SER A 3 -26.83 2.58 -35.79
N TYR A 4 -26.70 3.73 -36.42
CA TYR A 4 -25.43 4.42 -36.75
C TYR A 4 -25.18 5.57 -35.78
N ALA A 5 -25.60 5.41 -34.52
CA ALA A 5 -25.48 6.48 -33.52
C ALA A 5 -24.06 6.60 -32.96
N PHE A 6 -23.20 5.61 -33.20
CA PHE A 6 -21.83 5.55 -32.70
C PHE A 6 -20.85 5.27 -33.84
N ASP A 7 -19.69 5.92 -33.79
CA ASP A 7 -18.51 5.59 -34.56
C ASP A 7 -17.37 5.26 -33.60
N SER A 8 -16.77 4.06 -33.74
CA SER A 8 -15.74 3.58 -32.86
C SER A 8 -14.48 3.19 -33.65
N ASN A 9 -13.34 3.57 -33.10
CA ASN A 9 -12.02 3.33 -33.70
C ASN A 9 -11.01 3.02 -32.59
N VAL A 10 -10.11 2.07 -32.86
CA VAL A 10 -8.98 1.72 -31.99
C VAL A 10 -7.71 1.79 -32.81
N ASP A 11 -6.74 2.62 -32.39
CA ASP A 11 -5.45 2.84 -33.05
C ASP A 11 -5.56 3.17 -34.55
N GLY A 12 -6.63 3.86 -34.96
CA GLY A 12 -6.88 4.19 -36.35
C GLY A 12 -7.65 3.13 -37.14
N HIS A 13 -8.02 2.02 -36.53
CA HIS A 13 -8.79 0.93 -37.17
C HIS A 13 -10.24 0.92 -36.72
N PRO A 14 -11.21 0.71 -37.64
CA PRO A 14 -12.62 0.58 -37.25
C PRO A 14 -12.82 -0.52 -36.20
N SER A 15 -13.56 -0.26 -35.16
CA SER A 15 -13.76 -1.19 -34.07
C SER A 15 -15.21 -1.23 -33.58
N CYS A 16 -15.52 -2.26 -32.80
CA CYS A 16 -16.74 -2.35 -32.01
C CYS A 16 -16.38 -2.44 -30.53
N THR A 17 -16.75 -1.44 -29.76
CA THR A 17 -16.45 -1.37 -28.33
C THR A 17 -17.62 -1.91 -27.52
N PHE A 18 -17.36 -2.81 -26.57
CA PHE A 18 -18.32 -3.27 -25.58
C PHE A 18 -17.73 -3.15 -24.18
N MET A 19 -18.59 -2.97 -23.19
CA MET A 19 -18.20 -2.89 -21.79
C MET A 19 -18.86 -4.04 -21.02
N VAL A 20 -18.08 -4.70 -20.20
CA VAL A 20 -18.56 -5.74 -19.29
C VAL A 20 -18.59 -5.17 -17.88
N PHE A 21 -19.75 -5.21 -17.25
CA PHE A 21 -19.95 -4.72 -15.88
C PHE A 21 -20.12 -5.87 -14.91
N GLN A 22 -19.42 -5.77 -13.80
CA GLN A 22 -19.54 -6.71 -12.71
C GLN A 22 -20.84 -6.50 -11.94
N VAL A 23 -21.50 -7.58 -11.58
CA VAL A 23 -22.66 -7.54 -10.68
C VAL A 23 -22.20 -7.29 -9.25
N ALA A 24 -22.94 -6.47 -8.51
CA ALA A 24 -22.62 -6.19 -7.11
C ALA A 24 -22.56 -7.47 -6.28
N GLY A 25 -21.47 -7.64 -5.53
CA GLY A 25 -21.23 -8.82 -4.68
C GLY A 25 -20.50 -9.98 -5.35
N SER A 26 -20.22 -9.94 -6.67
CA SER A 26 -19.37 -10.94 -7.33
C SER A 26 -17.88 -10.66 -7.08
N ASN A 27 -17.03 -11.67 -7.26
CA ASN A 27 -15.59 -11.54 -7.14
C ASN A 27 -14.99 -11.00 -8.44
N ALA A 28 -14.45 -9.77 -8.41
CA ALA A 28 -13.89 -9.09 -9.58
C ALA A 28 -12.76 -9.89 -10.25
N THR A 29 -11.88 -10.51 -9.45
CA THR A 29 -10.72 -11.25 -9.97
C THR A 29 -11.14 -12.54 -10.67
N GLU A 30 -12.13 -13.25 -10.12
CA GLU A 30 -12.67 -14.49 -10.69
C GLU A 30 -13.42 -14.19 -12.00
N VAL A 31 -14.32 -13.20 -11.99
CA VAL A 31 -15.06 -12.78 -13.19
C VAL A 31 -14.11 -12.35 -14.31
N ASN A 32 -13.06 -11.58 -13.99
CA ASN A 32 -12.07 -11.16 -15.00
C ASN A 32 -11.26 -12.34 -15.55
N ALA A 33 -10.89 -13.31 -14.70
CA ALA A 33 -10.19 -14.50 -15.15
C ALA A 33 -11.05 -15.33 -16.12
N GLU A 34 -12.36 -15.47 -15.82
CA GLU A 34 -13.30 -16.15 -16.71
C GLU A 34 -13.50 -15.40 -18.03
N ILE A 35 -13.62 -14.05 -17.97
CA ILE A 35 -13.73 -13.22 -19.18
C ILE A 35 -12.46 -13.36 -20.03
N SER A 36 -11.28 -13.26 -19.42
CA SER A 36 -10.00 -13.36 -20.13
C SER A 36 -9.85 -14.72 -20.82
N LYS A 37 -10.26 -15.79 -20.14
CA LYS A 37 -10.30 -17.15 -20.71
C LYS A 37 -11.27 -17.23 -21.89
N LEU A 38 -12.49 -16.74 -21.73
CA LEU A 38 -13.51 -16.72 -22.78
C LEU A 38 -13.04 -15.90 -24.00
N LEU A 39 -12.44 -14.74 -23.78
CA LEU A 39 -11.89 -13.90 -24.87
C LEU A 39 -10.76 -14.60 -25.60
N SER A 40 -9.90 -15.35 -24.89
CA SER A 40 -8.84 -16.14 -25.55
C SER A 40 -9.40 -17.27 -26.39
N GLU A 41 -10.43 -17.98 -25.91
CA GLU A 41 -11.10 -19.05 -26.66
C GLU A 41 -11.80 -18.50 -27.91
N ILE A 42 -12.53 -17.37 -27.78
CA ILE A 42 -13.21 -16.75 -28.92
C ILE A 42 -12.19 -16.18 -29.93
N ASN A 43 -11.06 -15.64 -29.45
CA ASN A 43 -10.04 -15.07 -30.33
C ASN A 43 -9.45 -16.11 -31.29
N GLU A 44 -9.40 -17.39 -30.90
CA GLU A 44 -8.99 -18.50 -31.79
C GLU A 44 -10.04 -18.81 -32.88
N GLU A 45 -11.30 -18.44 -32.66
CA GLU A 45 -12.42 -18.67 -33.60
C GLU A 45 -12.72 -17.45 -34.48
N LEU A 46 -12.08 -16.29 -34.24
CA LEU A 46 -12.32 -15.08 -35.00
C LEU A 46 -11.82 -15.23 -36.46
N PRO A 47 -12.51 -14.59 -37.42
CA PRO A 47 -12.02 -14.47 -38.80
C PRO A 47 -10.67 -13.74 -38.85
N GLU A 48 -9.83 -14.10 -39.84
CA GLU A 48 -8.56 -13.42 -40.08
C GLU A 48 -8.72 -11.88 -40.17
N GLY A 49 -7.90 -11.15 -39.42
CA GLY A 49 -7.92 -9.68 -39.37
C GLY A 49 -8.80 -9.08 -38.30
N LEU A 50 -9.43 -9.89 -37.43
CA LEU A 50 -10.14 -9.44 -36.22
C LEU A 50 -9.42 -9.95 -34.98
N GLU A 51 -9.30 -9.08 -33.97
CA GLU A 51 -8.76 -9.44 -32.67
C GLU A 51 -9.48 -8.69 -31.55
N PHE A 52 -9.49 -9.29 -30.36
CA PHE A 52 -9.96 -8.59 -29.15
C PHE A 52 -8.81 -7.83 -28.52
N MET A 53 -9.05 -6.55 -28.23
CA MET A 53 -8.13 -5.70 -27.48
C MET A 53 -8.79 -5.20 -26.21
N THR A 54 -8.18 -5.46 -25.06
CA THR A 54 -8.64 -4.94 -23.77
C THR A 54 -8.08 -3.53 -23.57
N MET A 55 -8.93 -2.53 -23.67
CA MET A 55 -8.54 -1.14 -23.48
C MET A 55 -8.42 -0.75 -22.02
N MET A 56 -9.24 -1.32 -21.16
CA MET A 56 -9.25 -1.02 -19.73
C MET A 56 -9.66 -2.27 -18.96
N SER A 57 -8.85 -2.63 -17.97
CA SER A 57 -9.17 -3.65 -16.99
C SER A 57 -8.86 -3.11 -15.59
N SER A 58 -9.87 -3.07 -14.73
CA SER A 58 -9.67 -2.68 -13.32
C SER A 58 -8.76 -3.66 -12.58
N ASN A 59 -8.63 -4.89 -13.08
CA ASN A 59 -7.80 -5.91 -12.46
C ASN A 59 -6.31 -5.75 -12.77
N ASP A 60 -5.93 -5.15 -13.90
CA ASP A 60 -4.51 -4.92 -14.24
C ASP A 60 -3.85 -4.06 -13.15
N PHE A 61 -4.52 -2.97 -12.77
CA PHE A 61 -4.09 -2.11 -11.67
C PHE A 61 -4.13 -2.84 -10.31
N LEU A 62 -5.19 -3.62 -10.05
CA LEU A 62 -5.33 -4.38 -8.80
C LEU A 62 -4.18 -5.39 -8.65
N PHE A 63 -3.89 -6.17 -9.68
CA PHE A 63 -2.81 -7.17 -9.63
C PHE A 63 -1.43 -6.52 -9.53
N ALA A 64 -1.17 -5.45 -10.28
CA ALA A 64 0.07 -4.69 -10.17
C ALA A 64 0.26 -4.14 -8.75
N SER A 65 -0.79 -3.55 -8.17
CA SER A 65 -0.77 -3.02 -6.80
C SER A 65 -0.58 -4.12 -5.76
N ILE A 66 -1.26 -5.27 -5.88
CA ILE A 66 -1.08 -6.42 -4.98
C ILE A 66 0.36 -6.91 -5.06
N HIS A 67 0.94 -7.04 -6.27
CA HIS A 67 2.31 -7.49 -6.44
C HIS A 67 3.32 -6.55 -5.76
N GLU A 68 3.17 -5.25 -5.97
CA GLU A 68 4.03 -4.23 -5.35
C GLU A 68 3.93 -4.24 -3.81
N VAL A 69 2.72 -4.40 -3.27
CA VAL A 69 2.53 -4.47 -1.82
C VAL A 69 3.10 -5.77 -1.23
N VAL A 70 2.97 -6.90 -1.92
CA VAL A 70 3.58 -8.17 -1.48
C VAL A 70 5.10 -8.09 -1.52
N GLU A 71 5.69 -7.49 -2.55
CA GLU A 71 7.13 -7.22 -2.61
C GLU A 71 7.58 -6.33 -1.46
N THR A 72 6.86 -5.23 -1.21
CA THR A 72 7.09 -4.32 -0.09
C THR A 72 6.99 -5.04 1.26
N LEU A 73 6.02 -5.94 1.43
CA LEU A 73 5.84 -6.76 2.62
C LEU A 73 7.09 -7.64 2.88
N ILE A 74 7.59 -8.30 1.85
CA ILE A 74 8.80 -9.14 1.93
C ILE A 74 10.01 -8.29 2.30
N VAL A 75 10.20 -7.17 1.62
CA VAL A 75 11.31 -6.22 1.90
C VAL A 75 11.21 -5.70 3.33
N ALA A 76 10.02 -5.34 3.80
CA ALA A 76 9.79 -4.87 5.17
C ALA A 76 10.18 -5.94 6.20
N ILE A 77 9.77 -7.20 6.00
CA ILE A 77 10.14 -8.32 6.88
C ILE A 77 11.66 -8.49 6.94
N ILE A 78 12.33 -8.51 5.77
CA ILE A 78 13.79 -8.66 5.69
C ILE A 78 14.47 -7.50 6.41
N LEU A 79 14.03 -6.27 6.16
CA LEU A 79 14.60 -5.07 6.79
C LEU A 79 14.45 -5.11 8.31
N VAL A 80 13.26 -5.47 8.80
CA VAL A 80 13.00 -5.59 10.24
C VAL A 80 13.89 -6.66 10.87
N ILE A 81 14.02 -7.84 10.27
CA ILE A 81 14.91 -8.90 10.74
C ILE A 81 16.36 -8.40 10.80
N LEU A 82 16.80 -7.67 9.77
CA LEU A 82 18.15 -7.11 9.72
C LEU A 82 18.38 -6.08 10.84
N VAL A 83 17.41 -5.18 11.06
CA VAL A 83 17.47 -4.17 12.13
C VAL A 83 17.50 -4.85 13.50
N VAL A 84 16.63 -5.80 13.75
CA VAL A 84 16.57 -6.56 15.00
C VAL A 84 17.91 -7.30 15.25
N TYR A 85 18.45 -7.94 14.20
CA TYR A 85 19.77 -8.57 14.28
C TYR A 85 20.89 -7.58 14.62
N PHE A 86 20.85 -6.40 14.02
CA PHE A 86 21.85 -5.34 14.28
C PHE A 86 21.84 -4.89 15.76
N PHE A 87 20.66 -4.78 16.37
CA PHE A 87 20.51 -4.38 17.77
C PHE A 87 20.78 -5.51 18.77
N LEU A 88 20.19 -6.69 18.55
CA LEU A 88 20.34 -7.83 19.47
C LEU A 88 21.71 -8.51 19.35
N GLN A 89 22.38 -8.42 18.19
CA GLN A 89 23.69 -9.01 17.90
C GLN A 89 23.81 -10.51 18.24
N ASP A 90 22.68 -11.21 18.32
CA ASP A 90 22.58 -12.64 18.54
C ASP A 90 21.54 -13.26 17.61
N PHE A 91 21.97 -14.22 16.80
CA PHE A 91 21.11 -14.84 15.79
C PHE A 91 19.90 -15.54 16.39
N LYS A 92 20.09 -16.21 17.55
CA LYS A 92 18.99 -16.94 18.21
C LYS A 92 17.93 -16.00 18.76
N SER A 93 18.36 -14.90 19.37
CA SER A 93 17.46 -13.87 19.88
C SER A 93 16.71 -13.16 18.75
N THR A 94 17.34 -12.98 17.58
CA THR A 94 16.71 -12.42 16.39
C THR A 94 15.66 -13.34 15.76
N LEU A 95 15.91 -14.65 15.79
CA LEU A 95 15.02 -15.63 15.18
C LEU A 95 13.64 -15.67 15.89
N ILE A 96 13.58 -15.36 17.18
CA ILE A 96 12.33 -15.38 17.96
C ILE A 96 11.32 -14.34 17.44
N PRO A 97 11.64 -13.04 17.35
CA PRO A 97 10.75 -12.06 16.75
C PRO A 97 10.43 -12.37 15.28
N SER A 98 11.40 -12.91 14.54
CA SER A 98 11.19 -13.28 13.13
C SER A 98 10.10 -14.34 12.94
N ILE A 99 10.11 -15.36 13.79
CA ILE A 99 9.07 -16.40 13.80
C ILE A 99 7.73 -15.80 14.23
N SER A 100 7.73 -14.92 15.24
CA SER A 100 6.52 -14.25 15.70
C SER A 100 5.84 -13.44 14.62
N ILE A 101 6.61 -12.73 13.76
CA ILE A 101 6.06 -12.01 12.60
C ILE A 101 5.30 -12.95 11.68
N ILE A 102 5.95 -14.06 11.28
CA ILE A 102 5.36 -15.02 10.34
C ILE A 102 4.07 -15.62 10.92
N VAL A 103 4.11 -16.05 12.19
CA VAL A 103 2.94 -16.63 12.86
C VAL A 103 1.81 -15.61 12.99
N SER A 104 2.13 -14.35 13.32
CA SER A 104 1.12 -13.29 13.43
C SER A 104 0.50 -12.95 12.08
N LEU A 105 1.28 -12.90 11.01
CA LEU A 105 0.76 -12.66 9.65
C LEU A 105 -0.15 -13.80 9.19
N VAL A 106 0.29 -15.06 9.35
CA VAL A 106 -0.53 -16.22 8.99
C VAL A 106 -1.82 -16.25 9.81
N GLY A 107 -1.73 -15.95 11.12
CA GLY A 107 -2.89 -15.85 11.99
C GLY A 107 -3.85 -14.73 11.56
N THR A 108 -3.33 -13.60 11.10
CA THR A 108 -4.14 -12.48 10.59
C THR A 108 -4.85 -12.86 9.29
N PHE A 109 -4.16 -13.51 8.35
CA PHE A 109 -4.80 -14.02 7.13
C PHE A 109 -5.91 -15.03 7.43
N ALA A 110 -5.68 -15.95 8.38
CA ALA A 110 -6.70 -16.89 8.81
C ALA A 110 -7.93 -16.19 9.42
N ALA A 111 -7.72 -15.18 10.25
CA ALA A 111 -8.79 -14.39 10.83
C ALA A 111 -9.57 -13.59 9.77
N MET A 112 -8.88 -13.00 8.79
CA MET A 112 -9.52 -12.32 7.65
C MET A 112 -10.40 -13.29 6.85
N GLN A 113 -9.93 -14.50 6.60
CA GLN A 113 -10.69 -15.53 5.89
C GLN A 113 -11.96 -15.92 6.67
N ILE A 114 -11.85 -16.12 8.00
CA ILE A 114 -13.01 -16.42 8.86
C ILE A 114 -14.01 -15.25 8.88
N ALA A 115 -13.53 -14.00 8.85
CA ALA A 115 -14.37 -12.81 8.80
C ALA A 115 -15.00 -12.56 7.40
N GLY A 116 -14.65 -13.34 6.39
CA GLY A 116 -15.12 -13.16 5.01
C GLY A 116 -14.53 -11.93 4.31
N PHE A 117 -13.36 -11.46 4.75
CA PHE A 117 -12.67 -10.32 4.14
C PHE A 117 -11.86 -10.78 2.92
N SER A 118 -11.89 -9.98 1.88
CA SER A 118 -11.05 -10.17 0.70
C SER A 118 -9.65 -9.56 0.90
N ILE A 119 -8.66 -10.15 0.23
CA ILE A 119 -7.36 -9.52 0.08
C ILE A 119 -7.52 -8.36 -0.91
N ASN A 120 -7.28 -7.15 -0.44
CA ASN A 120 -7.31 -5.94 -1.24
C ASN A 120 -6.15 -5.01 -0.83
N ILE A 121 -5.94 -3.95 -1.59
CA ILE A 121 -4.83 -3.01 -1.36
C ILE A 121 -4.82 -2.49 0.09
N LEU A 122 -5.99 -2.15 0.64
CA LEU A 122 -6.08 -1.59 2.00
C LEU A 122 -5.78 -2.62 3.09
N THR A 123 -6.26 -3.88 2.94
CA THR A 123 -5.93 -4.94 3.89
C THR A 123 -4.45 -5.31 3.83
N LEU A 124 -3.84 -5.26 2.64
CA LEU A 124 -2.41 -5.46 2.48
C LEU A 124 -1.60 -4.29 3.08
N PHE A 125 -2.01 -3.04 2.89
CA PHE A 125 -1.40 -1.90 3.57
C PHE A 125 -1.52 -2.01 5.10
N ALA A 126 -2.66 -2.48 5.61
CA ALA A 126 -2.80 -2.77 7.03
C ALA A 126 -1.75 -3.79 7.51
N LEU A 127 -1.52 -4.85 6.74
CA LEU A 127 -0.51 -5.87 7.07
C LEU A 127 0.92 -5.31 7.04
N VAL A 128 1.27 -4.49 6.03
CA VAL A 128 2.58 -3.84 5.98
C VAL A 128 2.79 -2.93 7.19
N LEU A 129 1.78 -2.13 7.53
CA LEU A 129 1.85 -1.20 8.66
C LEU A 129 1.96 -1.94 10.00
N VAL A 130 1.23 -3.05 10.13
CA VAL A 130 1.20 -3.82 11.39
C VAL A 130 2.48 -4.60 11.66
N ILE A 131 3.31 -4.89 10.65
CA ILE A 131 4.57 -5.61 10.85
C ILE A 131 5.44 -4.92 11.91
N GLY A 132 5.55 -3.59 11.85
CA GLY A 132 6.32 -2.83 12.84
C GLY A 132 5.81 -3.04 14.25
N THR A 133 4.51 -2.93 14.48
CA THR A 133 3.89 -3.07 15.80
C THR A 133 3.91 -4.52 16.31
N VAL A 134 3.74 -5.50 15.42
CA VAL A 134 3.84 -6.94 15.75
C VAL A 134 5.23 -7.31 16.25
N VAL A 135 6.26 -6.71 15.67
CA VAL A 135 7.64 -6.98 16.07
C VAL A 135 7.95 -6.37 17.42
N ASP A 136 7.42 -5.19 17.70
CA ASP A 136 7.71 -4.45 18.94
C ASP A 136 7.34 -5.27 20.19
N ASP A 137 6.17 -5.91 20.23
CA ASP A 137 5.76 -6.75 21.34
C ASP A 137 6.76 -7.90 21.60
N SER A 138 7.21 -8.54 20.53
CA SER A 138 8.14 -9.66 20.59
C SER A 138 9.55 -9.22 20.99
N ILE A 139 9.99 -8.04 20.53
CA ILE A 139 11.31 -7.45 20.88
C ILE A 139 11.33 -7.13 22.37
N VAL A 140 10.28 -6.52 22.92
CA VAL A 140 10.19 -6.17 24.35
C VAL A 140 10.37 -7.41 25.23
N VAL A 141 9.75 -8.53 24.86
CA VAL A 141 9.90 -9.80 25.60
C VAL A 141 11.33 -10.33 25.53
N VAL A 142 11.92 -10.38 24.32
CA VAL A 142 13.29 -10.89 24.12
C VAL A 142 14.31 -10.02 24.86
N GLU A 143 14.16 -8.68 24.78
CA GLU A 143 15.04 -7.73 25.47
C GLU A 143 14.92 -7.86 27.00
N ALA A 144 13.71 -8.02 27.53
CA ALA A 144 13.50 -8.23 28.95
C ALA A 144 14.20 -9.51 29.44
N VAL A 145 14.12 -10.61 28.67
CA VAL A 145 14.83 -11.86 28.99
C VAL A 145 16.35 -11.67 28.92
N GLN A 146 16.84 -10.97 27.89
CA GLN A 146 18.27 -10.65 27.76
C GLN A 146 18.76 -9.82 28.96
N SER A 147 17.98 -8.83 29.39
CA SER A 147 18.29 -8.02 30.56
C SER A 147 18.45 -8.84 31.84
N LYS A 148 17.62 -9.90 32.03
CA LYS A 148 17.76 -10.82 33.17
C LYS A 148 19.07 -11.61 33.09
N PHE A 149 19.49 -12.05 31.91
CA PHE A 149 20.82 -12.68 31.77
C PHE A 149 21.95 -11.72 32.10
N ASP A 150 21.85 -10.46 31.74
CA ASP A 150 22.86 -9.43 32.03
C ASP A 150 22.97 -9.13 33.53
N VAL A 151 21.88 -9.33 34.30
CA VAL A 151 21.87 -9.24 35.79
C VAL A 151 22.41 -10.49 36.45
N GLY A 152 22.64 -11.61 35.71
CA GLY A 152 23.31 -12.79 36.20
C GLY A 152 22.46 -14.05 36.32
N TYR A 153 21.26 -14.07 35.72
CA TYR A 153 20.46 -15.30 35.64
C TYR A 153 21.18 -16.34 34.77
N THR A 154 21.29 -17.55 35.28
CA THR A 154 21.90 -18.69 34.58
C THR A 154 20.86 -19.64 33.96
N SER A 155 19.64 -19.66 34.50
CA SER A 155 18.55 -20.49 34.02
C SER A 155 17.69 -19.71 33.01
N PRO A 156 17.58 -20.15 31.74
CA PRO A 156 16.71 -19.51 30.74
C PRO A 156 15.25 -19.49 31.18
N TYR A 157 14.77 -20.56 31.80
CA TYR A 157 13.39 -20.66 32.28
C TYR A 157 13.07 -19.62 33.34
N LEU A 158 13.94 -19.47 34.36
CA LEU A 158 13.73 -18.48 35.43
C LEU A 158 13.86 -17.04 34.89
N ALA A 159 14.86 -16.78 34.03
CA ALA A 159 15.02 -15.50 33.39
C ALA A 159 13.78 -15.11 32.62
N THR A 160 13.23 -16.03 31.82
CA THR A 160 12.02 -15.77 31.04
C THR A 160 10.79 -15.56 31.93
N LYS A 161 10.61 -16.38 32.97
CA LYS A 161 9.47 -16.25 33.89
C LYS A 161 9.46 -14.87 34.56
N ASP A 162 10.61 -14.45 35.09
CA ASP A 162 10.72 -13.18 35.82
C ASP A 162 10.68 -11.98 34.86
N ALA A 163 11.26 -12.10 33.66
CA ALA A 163 11.15 -11.08 32.65
C ALA A 163 9.70 -10.87 32.21
N LEU A 164 8.95 -11.97 32.03
CA LEU A 164 7.54 -11.89 31.59
C LEU A 164 6.68 -11.20 32.66
N SER A 165 6.92 -11.43 33.95
CA SER A 165 6.19 -10.72 35.00
C SER A 165 6.38 -9.21 34.97
N ASP A 166 7.53 -8.74 34.51
CA ASP A 166 7.84 -7.32 34.44
C ASP A 166 7.18 -6.63 33.23
N VAL A 167 7.01 -7.35 32.10
CA VAL A 167 6.57 -6.73 30.84
C VAL A 167 5.13 -7.05 30.43
N THR A 168 4.51 -8.09 30.99
CA THR A 168 3.18 -8.56 30.60
C THR A 168 2.14 -7.45 30.61
N MET A 169 2.05 -6.67 31.69
CA MET A 169 1.07 -5.58 31.79
C MET A 169 1.34 -4.47 30.79
N ALA A 170 2.61 -4.18 30.51
CA ALA A 170 2.98 -3.18 29.49
C ALA A 170 2.54 -3.63 28.09
N VAL A 171 2.81 -4.88 27.72
CA VAL A 171 2.43 -5.44 26.42
C VAL A 171 0.91 -5.43 26.25
N ILE A 172 0.16 -5.94 27.24
CA ILE A 172 -1.32 -5.95 27.21
C ILE A 172 -1.88 -4.53 27.08
N THR A 173 -1.36 -3.59 27.88
CA THR A 173 -1.86 -2.21 27.87
C THR A 173 -1.58 -1.54 26.53
N CYS A 174 -0.37 -1.69 25.97
CA CYS A 174 -0.02 -1.16 24.64
C CYS A 174 -0.94 -1.72 23.55
N THR A 175 -1.18 -3.04 23.55
CA THR A 175 -2.09 -3.71 22.62
C THR A 175 -3.52 -3.17 22.74
N LEU A 176 -4.05 -3.04 23.96
CA LEU A 176 -5.40 -2.51 24.17
C LEU A 176 -5.54 -1.06 23.72
N VAL A 177 -4.53 -0.22 23.98
CA VAL A 177 -4.52 1.18 23.51
C VAL A 177 -4.49 1.22 21.98
N PHE A 178 -3.66 0.37 21.36
CA PHE A 178 -3.57 0.30 19.90
C PHE A 178 -4.92 -0.15 19.28
N MET A 179 -5.52 -1.20 19.81
CA MET A 179 -6.84 -1.66 19.38
C MET A 179 -7.93 -0.59 19.56
N ALA A 180 -7.89 0.15 20.68
CA ALA A 180 -8.83 1.22 20.97
C ALA A 180 -8.77 2.39 19.97
N VAL A 181 -7.65 2.58 19.27
CA VAL A 181 -7.51 3.56 18.19
C VAL A 181 -8.18 3.08 16.91
N PHE A 182 -8.07 1.78 16.59
CA PHE A 182 -8.60 1.24 15.33
C PHE A 182 -10.07 0.82 15.41
N ILE A 183 -10.56 0.40 16.57
CA ILE A 183 -11.96 -0.01 16.74
C ILE A 183 -12.96 1.07 16.31
N PRO A 184 -12.83 2.36 16.68
CA PRO A 184 -13.76 3.41 16.22
C PRO A 184 -13.81 3.56 14.70
N VAL A 185 -12.69 3.31 14.01
CA VAL A 185 -12.59 3.40 12.55
C VAL A 185 -13.49 2.35 11.88
N THR A 186 -13.74 1.21 12.55
CA THR A 186 -14.61 0.15 12.02
C THR A 186 -16.09 0.52 12.01
N PHE A 187 -16.48 1.55 12.73
CA PHE A 187 -17.88 2.03 12.79
C PHE A 187 -18.17 3.18 11.83
N MET A 188 -17.23 3.55 10.98
CA MET A 188 -17.46 4.58 9.97
C MET A 188 -18.47 4.09 8.94
N GLY A 189 -19.48 4.91 8.66
CA GLY A 189 -20.53 4.61 7.66
C GLY A 189 -20.17 5.11 6.26
N GLY A 190 -21.04 4.76 5.29
CA GLY A 190 -20.90 5.17 3.90
C GLY A 190 -20.00 4.27 3.06
N THR A 191 -19.79 4.62 1.79
CA THR A 191 -18.98 3.84 0.85
C THR A 191 -17.55 3.64 1.33
N SER A 192 -16.95 4.68 1.92
CA SER A 192 -15.62 4.60 2.52
C SER A 192 -15.58 3.73 3.77
N GLY A 193 -16.73 3.56 4.47
CA GLY A 193 -16.82 2.77 5.70
C GLY A 193 -16.46 1.30 5.49
N ILE A 194 -16.83 0.72 4.35
CA ILE A 194 -16.49 -0.68 4.02
C ILE A 194 -14.97 -0.87 4.00
N PHE A 195 -14.25 0.05 3.38
CA PHE A 195 -12.78 0.03 3.30
C PHE A 195 -12.14 0.20 4.67
N TYR A 196 -12.59 1.21 5.43
CA TYR A 196 -12.05 1.48 6.76
C TYR A 196 -12.38 0.39 7.77
N THR A 197 -13.54 -0.27 7.65
CA THR A 197 -13.89 -1.43 8.48
C THR A 197 -12.91 -2.58 8.27
N GLN A 198 -12.65 -2.97 7.00
CA GLN A 198 -11.71 -4.05 6.71
C GLN A 198 -10.29 -3.69 7.19
N PHE A 199 -9.83 -2.47 6.94
CA PHE A 199 -8.53 -1.98 7.41
C PHE A 199 -8.43 -2.01 8.94
N GLY A 200 -9.39 -1.41 9.64
CA GLY A 200 -9.39 -1.29 11.10
C GLY A 200 -9.49 -2.65 11.82
N VAL A 201 -10.35 -3.54 11.33
CA VAL A 201 -10.47 -4.91 11.88
C VAL A 201 -9.18 -5.70 11.63
N THR A 202 -8.61 -5.63 10.41
CA THR A 202 -7.35 -6.32 10.10
C THR A 202 -6.23 -5.86 11.05
N MET A 203 -6.10 -4.55 11.27
CA MET A 203 -5.11 -3.97 12.20
C MET A 203 -5.34 -4.44 13.63
N ALA A 204 -6.58 -4.34 14.13
CA ALA A 204 -6.91 -4.72 15.51
C ALA A 204 -6.66 -6.22 15.76
N VAL A 205 -7.06 -7.07 14.83
CA VAL A 205 -6.86 -8.53 14.91
C VAL A 205 -5.37 -8.88 14.85
N ALA A 206 -4.62 -8.29 13.95
CA ALA A 206 -3.19 -8.54 13.81
C ALA A 206 -2.41 -8.19 15.09
N VAL A 207 -2.71 -7.03 15.69
CA VAL A 207 -2.09 -6.61 16.95
C VAL A 207 -2.54 -7.52 18.11
N GLY A 208 -3.81 -7.95 18.14
CA GLY A 208 -4.28 -8.92 19.13
C GLY A 208 -3.56 -10.27 19.04
N ILE A 209 -3.34 -10.79 17.84
CA ILE A 209 -2.57 -12.02 17.61
C ILE A 209 -1.10 -11.82 18.00
N SER A 210 -0.52 -10.64 17.71
CA SER A 210 0.83 -10.26 18.14
C SER A 210 0.99 -10.37 19.66
N CYS A 211 0.07 -9.78 20.40
CA CYS A 211 0.05 -9.85 21.85
C CYS A 211 -0.01 -11.30 22.36
N LEU A 212 -0.87 -12.13 21.80
CA LEU A 212 -0.96 -13.55 22.13
C LEU A 212 0.38 -14.25 21.86
N ASN A 213 1.01 -14.01 20.72
CA ASN A 213 2.32 -14.57 20.39
C ASN A 213 3.42 -14.07 21.33
N ALA A 214 3.42 -12.78 21.66
CA ALA A 214 4.40 -12.19 22.58
C ALA A 214 4.30 -12.76 24.01
N LEU A 215 3.09 -13.12 24.44
CA LEU A 215 2.85 -13.66 25.78
C LEU A 215 2.91 -15.20 25.86
N THR A 216 2.89 -15.91 24.74
CA THR A 216 2.89 -17.38 24.69
C THR A 216 4.08 -17.94 23.92
N LEU A 217 4.14 -17.70 22.62
CA LEU A 217 5.16 -18.24 21.71
C LEU A 217 6.55 -17.68 22.03
N CYS A 218 6.68 -16.36 22.15
CA CYS A 218 7.98 -15.73 22.38
C CYS A 218 8.63 -16.17 23.69
N PRO A 219 7.95 -16.21 24.84
CA PRO A 219 8.53 -16.73 26.09
C PRO A 219 8.94 -18.21 26.00
N ALA A 220 8.14 -19.05 25.34
CA ALA A 220 8.48 -20.44 25.13
C ALA A 220 9.78 -20.60 24.33
N LEU A 221 9.90 -19.84 23.23
CA LEU A 221 11.12 -19.84 22.40
C LEU A 221 12.32 -19.24 23.16
N CYS A 222 12.12 -18.18 23.96
CA CYS A 222 13.18 -17.62 24.79
C CYS A 222 13.71 -18.65 25.80
N ALA A 223 12.83 -19.35 26.51
CA ALA A 223 13.21 -20.39 27.47
C ALA A 223 13.96 -21.55 26.81
N MET A 224 13.64 -21.88 25.54
CA MET A 224 14.26 -23.00 24.82
C MET A 224 15.59 -22.62 24.17
N TRP A 225 15.69 -21.45 23.58
CA TRP A 225 16.79 -21.09 22.66
C TRP A 225 17.78 -20.09 23.22
N MET A 226 17.33 -19.17 24.08
CA MET A 226 18.22 -18.16 24.64
C MET A 226 19.11 -18.78 25.74
N ARG A 227 20.31 -18.30 25.81
CA ARG A 227 21.28 -18.74 26.85
C ARG A 227 22.10 -17.55 27.34
N PRO A 228 22.48 -17.52 28.63
CA PRO A 228 23.37 -16.49 29.14
C PRO A 228 24.66 -16.46 28.32
N ALA A 229 25.14 -15.27 28.01
CA ALA A 229 26.39 -15.10 27.28
C ALA A 229 27.51 -15.77 28.08
N SER A 230 28.04 -16.89 27.58
CA SER A 230 29.19 -17.53 28.20
C SER A 230 30.38 -16.56 28.12
N GLY A 231 30.93 -16.15 29.23
CA GLY A 231 32.01 -15.15 29.36
C GLY A 231 33.35 -15.56 28.74
N LYS A 232 33.38 -16.48 27.78
CA LYS A 232 34.55 -16.76 26.97
C LYS A 232 34.79 -15.57 26.04
N LYS A 233 35.73 -14.71 26.44
CA LYS A 233 36.39 -13.74 25.54
C LYS A 233 36.88 -14.53 24.34
N GLY A 234 36.05 -14.66 23.31
CA GLY A 234 36.42 -15.29 22.03
C GLY A 234 37.57 -14.51 21.41
N LYS A 235 38.54 -15.23 20.87
CA LYS A 235 39.63 -14.73 20.02
C LYS A 235 39.08 -13.68 19.04
N ARG A 236 39.90 -12.71 18.65
CA ARG A 236 39.64 -11.67 17.64
C ARG A 236 38.88 -12.22 16.44
N SER A 237 37.55 -12.29 16.55
CA SER A 237 36.64 -12.59 15.46
C SER A 237 36.15 -11.27 14.90
N ILE A 238 35.88 -11.20 13.61
CA ILE A 238 35.30 -10.04 12.93
C ILE A 238 34.04 -9.59 13.68
N ASN A 239 33.19 -10.53 14.13
CA ASN A 239 32.02 -10.24 14.97
C ASN A 239 32.37 -9.55 16.30
N GLY A 240 33.54 -9.84 16.90
CA GLY A 240 33.98 -9.20 18.13
C GLY A 240 34.38 -7.72 17.91
N ILE A 241 34.96 -7.41 16.76
CA ILE A 241 35.35 -6.04 16.40
C ILE A 241 34.09 -5.22 16.09
N VAL A 242 33.15 -5.75 15.32
CA VAL A 242 31.87 -5.11 15.01
C VAL A 242 31.08 -4.84 16.30
N LYS A 243 30.99 -5.82 17.20
CA LYS A 243 30.34 -5.68 18.50
C LYS A 243 30.98 -4.61 19.38
N ALA A 244 32.31 -4.53 19.40
CA ALA A 244 33.04 -3.52 20.17
C ALA A 244 32.82 -2.11 19.59
N ALA A 245 32.87 -1.95 18.26
CA ALA A 245 32.60 -0.68 17.59
C ALA A 245 31.14 -0.21 17.81
N TYR A 246 30.16 -1.12 17.70
CA TYR A 246 28.76 -0.85 18.01
C TYR A 246 28.59 -0.36 19.45
N ASN A 247 29.10 -1.10 20.43
CA ASN A 247 28.99 -0.74 21.85
C ASN A 247 29.66 0.61 22.15
N ALA A 248 30.79 0.92 21.52
CA ALA A 248 31.44 2.23 21.68
C ALA A 248 30.57 3.36 21.12
N SER A 249 30.01 3.18 19.93
CA SER A 249 29.10 4.15 19.30
C SER A 249 27.80 4.32 20.11
N PHE A 250 27.19 3.21 20.52
CA PHE A 250 25.98 3.21 21.32
C PHE A 250 26.20 3.94 22.67
N ASN A 251 27.29 3.63 23.39
CA ASN A 251 27.61 4.30 24.65
C ASN A 251 27.87 5.81 24.48
N ALA A 252 28.44 6.23 23.37
CA ALA A 252 28.62 7.64 23.06
C ALA A 252 27.27 8.36 22.85
N VAL A 253 26.37 7.73 22.09
CA VAL A 253 24.99 8.24 21.88
C VAL A 253 24.22 8.25 23.20
N LEU A 254 24.27 7.17 23.97
CA LEU A 254 23.63 7.04 25.27
C LEU A 254 24.11 8.13 26.24
N GLY A 255 25.39 8.46 26.23
CA GLY A 255 25.95 9.54 27.05
C GLY A 255 25.42 10.94 26.65
N LYS A 256 25.21 11.19 25.36
CA LYS A 256 24.53 12.41 24.86
C LYS A 256 23.05 12.44 25.22
N TYR A 257 22.37 11.33 25.04
CA TYR A 257 20.95 11.18 25.38
C TYR A 257 20.70 11.43 26.87
N LYS A 258 21.46 10.78 27.77
CA LYS A 258 21.34 11.00 29.23
C LYS A 258 21.53 12.47 29.60
N ARG A 259 22.50 13.17 28.98
CA ARG A 259 22.70 14.61 29.20
C ARG A 259 21.54 15.43 28.72
N GLY A 260 20.96 15.11 27.55
CA GLY A 260 19.78 15.76 27.01
C GLY A 260 18.57 15.59 27.93
N VAL A 261 18.28 14.36 28.36
CA VAL A 261 17.18 14.08 29.29
C VAL A 261 17.35 14.83 30.59
N MET A 262 18.56 14.83 31.16
CA MET A 262 18.85 15.54 32.41
C MET A 262 18.67 17.05 32.25
N PHE A 263 19.02 17.60 31.09
CA PHE A 263 18.80 19.01 30.77
C PHE A 263 17.30 19.36 30.74
N PHE A 264 16.46 18.54 30.09
CA PHE A 264 15.01 18.74 30.05
C PHE A 264 14.37 18.58 31.44
N ILE A 265 14.79 17.60 32.23
CA ILE A 265 14.31 17.43 33.58
C ILE A 265 14.64 18.67 34.46
N ARG A 266 15.82 19.25 34.26
CA ARG A 266 16.26 20.43 34.98
C ARG A 266 15.53 21.71 34.55
N HIS A 267 15.13 21.79 33.28
CA HIS A 267 14.48 22.95 32.70
C HIS A 267 13.04 22.60 32.28
N ARG A 268 12.16 22.34 33.25
CA ARG A 268 10.78 21.88 33.01
C ARG A 268 9.96 22.78 32.07
N TRP A 269 10.23 24.08 32.04
CA TRP A 269 9.56 25.02 31.16
C TRP A 269 9.83 24.73 29.69
N MET A 270 11.01 24.19 29.35
CA MET A 270 11.33 23.82 27.96
C MET A 270 10.49 22.64 27.45
N VAL A 271 10.07 21.74 28.34
CA VAL A 271 9.16 20.64 27.98
C VAL A 271 7.82 21.22 27.56
N TRP A 272 7.29 22.16 28.33
CA TRP A 272 6.02 22.81 28.02
C TRP A 272 6.09 23.67 26.76
N THR A 273 7.20 24.39 26.55
CA THR A 273 7.37 25.17 25.32
C THR A 273 7.52 24.26 24.08
N SER A 274 8.27 23.14 24.18
CA SER A 274 8.39 22.20 23.05
C SER A 274 7.03 21.56 22.73
N LEU A 275 6.24 21.22 23.75
CA LEU A 275 4.87 20.71 23.55
C LEU A 275 3.98 21.77 22.89
N ALA A 276 4.00 23.01 23.37
CA ALA A 276 3.23 24.11 22.80
C ALA A 276 3.60 24.37 21.33
N VAL A 277 4.90 24.36 21.01
CA VAL A 277 5.36 24.48 19.62
C VAL A 277 4.91 23.31 18.76
N ALA A 278 4.97 22.07 19.27
CA ALA A 278 4.49 20.90 18.55
C ALA A 278 2.99 20.97 18.25
N VAL A 279 2.18 21.38 19.25
CA VAL A 279 0.72 21.56 19.07
C VAL A 279 0.42 22.71 18.10
N ALA A 280 1.12 23.83 18.19
CA ALA A 280 0.95 24.95 17.26
C ALA A 280 1.31 24.55 15.82
N LEU A 281 2.40 23.79 15.65
CA LEU A 281 2.80 23.26 14.36
C LEU A 281 1.77 22.27 13.81
N LEU A 282 1.22 21.39 14.65
CA LEU A 282 0.16 20.46 14.26
C LEU A 282 -1.07 21.21 13.75
N VAL A 283 -1.56 22.20 14.50
CA VAL A 283 -2.72 23.01 14.10
C VAL A 283 -2.44 23.77 12.80
N TYR A 284 -1.25 24.35 12.67
CA TYR A 284 -0.85 25.04 11.44
C TYR A 284 -0.83 24.09 10.24
N LEU A 285 -0.20 22.92 10.37
CA LEU A 285 -0.13 21.93 9.27
C LEU A 285 -1.53 21.39 8.92
N MET A 286 -2.37 21.09 9.91
CA MET A 286 -3.75 20.65 9.65
C MET A 286 -4.59 21.71 8.92
N SER A 287 -4.35 22.99 9.19
CA SER A 287 -5.09 24.07 8.52
C SER A 287 -4.61 24.37 7.09
N THR A 288 -3.35 24.05 6.78
CA THR A 288 -2.73 24.34 5.47
C THR A 288 -2.69 23.13 4.53
N THR A 289 -2.78 21.90 5.08
CA THR A 289 -2.75 20.67 4.30
C THR A 289 -4.07 20.49 3.54
N LYS A 290 -3.98 20.24 2.24
CA LYS A 290 -5.16 19.95 1.41
C LYS A 290 -5.80 18.64 1.86
N THR A 291 -7.13 18.66 2.01
CA THR A 291 -7.92 17.48 2.34
C THR A 291 -8.42 16.78 1.08
N GLY A 292 -8.29 15.47 1.01
CA GLY A 292 -8.80 14.62 -0.06
C GLY A 292 -9.20 13.26 0.51
N LEU A 293 -10.14 12.59 -0.14
CA LEU A 293 -10.64 11.28 0.32
C LEU A 293 -9.67 10.14 -0.05
N VAL A 294 -9.21 10.17 -1.30
CA VAL A 294 -8.27 9.17 -1.86
C VAL A 294 -7.22 9.93 -2.68
N PRO A 295 -5.93 9.60 -2.55
CA PRO A 295 -4.92 10.11 -3.47
C PRO A 295 -5.27 9.73 -4.92
N GLN A 296 -4.90 10.56 -5.87
CA GLN A 296 -4.97 10.17 -7.28
C GLN A 296 -3.89 9.11 -7.52
N GLU A 297 -4.32 7.98 -8.06
CA GLU A 297 -3.44 6.85 -8.37
C GLU A 297 -3.32 6.71 -9.88
N ASP A 298 -2.11 6.35 -10.35
CA ASP A 298 -1.86 6.09 -11.77
C ASP A 298 -2.40 4.69 -12.12
N GLN A 299 -3.62 4.64 -12.63
CA GLN A 299 -4.29 3.39 -13.03
C GLN A 299 -3.86 2.87 -14.41
N GLY A 300 -2.93 3.56 -15.09
CA GLY A 300 -2.49 3.19 -16.43
C GLY A 300 -3.51 3.49 -17.53
N VAL A 301 -4.63 4.16 -17.20
CA VAL A 301 -5.70 4.51 -18.13
C VAL A 301 -6.08 5.98 -17.94
N ILE A 302 -6.25 6.69 -19.04
CA ILE A 302 -6.75 8.06 -19.05
C ILE A 302 -8.05 8.08 -19.84
N MET A 303 -9.09 8.70 -19.31
CA MET A 303 -10.35 8.91 -19.98
C MET A 303 -10.47 10.36 -20.42
N VAL A 304 -10.85 10.58 -21.67
CA VAL A 304 -11.09 11.91 -22.23
C VAL A 304 -12.56 12.02 -22.59
N ASN A 305 -13.25 12.95 -21.96
CA ASN A 305 -14.61 13.30 -22.35
C ASN A 305 -14.57 14.50 -23.28
N VAL A 306 -15.10 14.34 -24.48
CA VAL A 306 -15.12 15.37 -25.53
C VAL A 306 -16.55 15.85 -25.72
N SER A 307 -16.75 17.16 -25.69
CA SER A 307 -18.03 17.82 -26.02
C SER A 307 -17.79 18.90 -27.05
N ILE A 308 -18.59 18.92 -28.10
CA ILE A 308 -18.60 19.97 -29.10
C ILE A 308 -19.91 20.77 -29.03
N SER A 309 -20.08 21.76 -29.89
CA SER A 309 -21.26 22.62 -29.87
C SER A 309 -22.56 21.83 -29.99
N PRO A 310 -23.57 22.11 -29.16
CA PRO A 310 -24.85 21.43 -29.23
C PRO A 310 -25.47 21.51 -30.62
N GLY A 311 -25.95 20.39 -31.12
CA GLY A 311 -26.55 20.30 -32.46
C GLY A 311 -25.58 19.93 -33.60
N SER A 312 -24.29 19.70 -33.26
CA SER A 312 -23.33 19.19 -34.23
C SER A 312 -23.68 17.75 -34.65
N THR A 313 -23.32 17.43 -35.89
CA THR A 313 -23.49 16.10 -36.45
C THR A 313 -22.44 15.13 -35.93
N LEU A 314 -22.71 13.82 -36.00
CA LEU A 314 -21.74 12.80 -35.64
C LEU A 314 -20.46 12.93 -36.49
N GLU A 315 -20.57 13.28 -37.78
CA GLU A 315 -19.42 13.45 -38.66
C GLU A 315 -18.51 14.62 -38.23
N GLU A 316 -19.11 15.73 -37.77
CA GLU A 316 -18.34 16.84 -37.21
C GLU A 316 -17.61 16.45 -35.94
N THR A 317 -18.28 15.69 -35.05
CA THR A 317 -17.66 15.13 -33.82
C THR A 317 -16.50 14.22 -34.18
N THR A 318 -16.68 13.33 -35.15
CA THR A 318 -15.63 12.41 -35.61
C THR A 318 -14.42 13.19 -36.14
N LYS A 319 -14.63 14.23 -36.97
CA LYS A 319 -13.53 15.07 -37.48
C LYS A 319 -12.73 15.78 -36.39
N VAL A 320 -13.41 16.22 -35.33
CA VAL A 320 -12.74 16.84 -34.18
C VAL A 320 -11.95 15.77 -33.39
N MET A 321 -12.53 14.61 -33.21
CA MET A 321 -11.85 13.51 -32.52
C MET A 321 -10.65 12.97 -33.31
N ASP A 322 -10.67 12.96 -34.63
CA ASP A 322 -9.51 12.63 -35.48
C ASP A 322 -8.33 13.58 -35.25
N ARG A 323 -8.59 14.87 -34.99
CA ARG A 323 -7.53 15.82 -34.65
C ARG A 323 -6.94 15.56 -33.28
N LEU A 324 -7.78 15.15 -32.29
CA LEU A 324 -7.33 14.75 -30.97
C LEU A 324 -6.48 13.46 -31.05
N GLU A 325 -6.92 12.51 -31.87
CA GLU A 325 -6.22 11.24 -32.12
C GLU A 325 -4.80 11.48 -32.68
N ASN A 326 -4.62 12.45 -33.59
CA ASN A 326 -3.28 12.77 -34.08
C ASN A 326 -2.34 13.28 -33.00
N ILE A 327 -2.85 13.96 -31.97
CA ILE A 327 -2.05 14.37 -30.80
C ILE A 327 -1.64 13.14 -29.98
N LEU A 328 -2.53 12.15 -29.85
CA LEU A 328 -2.26 10.92 -29.10
C LEU A 328 -1.18 10.08 -29.75
N LYS A 329 -1.15 9.98 -31.08
CA LYS A 329 -0.13 9.24 -31.85
C LYS A 329 1.30 9.73 -31.57
N ASP A 330 1.46 11.02 -31.31
CA ASP A 330 2.76 11.64 -31.05
C ASP A 330 3.18 11.54 -29.57
N THR A 331 2.37 10.92 -28.72
CA THR A 331 2.62 10.82 -27.28
C THR A 331 3.26 9.46 -26.93
N PRO A 332 4.53 9.41 -26.55
CA PRO A 332 5.29 8.16 -26.44
C PRO A 332 4.86 7.25 -25.29
N GLU A 333 4.16 7.79 -24.29
CA GLU A 333 3.66 7.04 -23.12
C GLU A 333 2.38 6.25 -23.40
N ILE A 334 1.73 6.51 -24.54
CA ILE A 334 0.49 5.84 -24.96
C ILE A 334 0.84 4.51 -25.60
N GLU A 335 0.18 3.45 -25.18
CA GLU A 335 0.26 2.11 -25.77
C GLU A 335 -0.84 1.97 -26.83
N HIS A 336 -2.10 2.20 -26.43
CA HIS A 336 -3.28 2.10 -27.26
C HIS A 336 -4.28 3.20 -26.95
N TYR A 337 -5.12 3.55 -27.88
CA TYR A 337 -6.25 4.45 -27.65
C TYR A 337 -7.49 3.99 -28.41
N ALA A 338 -8.64 4.11 -27.75
CA ALA A 338 -9.95 3.84 -28.34
C ALA A 338 -10.79 5.11 -28.36
N ARG A 339 -11.35 5.43 -29.50
CA ARG A 339 -12.25 6.55 -29.72
C ARG A 339 -13.66 6.06 -29.94
N VAL A 340 -14.63 6.68 -29.27
CA VAL A 340 -16.07 6.46 -29.47
C VAL A 340 -16.76 7.81 -29.67
N ALA A 341 -17.17 8.13 -30.88
CA ALA A 341 -18.00 9.29 -31.18
C ALA A 341 -19.49 8.92 -31.02
N GLY A 342 -20.29 9.85 -30.53
CA GLY A 342 -21.71 9.64 -30.23
C GLY A 342 -22.02 9.27 -28.78
N TYR A 343 -21.00 9.09 -27.94
CA TYR A 343 -21.15 8.78 -26.53
C TYR A 343 -20.16 9.56 -25.67
N GLY A 344 -20.66 10.30 -24.70
CA GLY A 344 -19.88 10.98 -23.67
C GLY A 344 -20.03 10.27 -22.33
N LEU A 345 -18.92 10.09 -21.60
CA LEU A 345 -18.91 9.43 -20.27
C LEU A 345 -19.80 10.17 -19.26
N ILE A 346 -19.82 11.49 -19.32
CA ILE A 346 -20.60 12.34 -18.41
C ILE A 346 -21.98 12.66 -18.99
N SER A 347 -22.04 12.94 -20.30
CA SER A 347 -23.24 13.47 -20.97
C SER A 347 -24.16 12.38 -21.54
N GLY A 348 -23.68 11.12 -21.58
CA GLY A 348 -24.43 10.02 -22.18
C GLY A 348 -24.46 10.04 -23.72
N GLN A 349 -25.49 9.46 -24.32
CA GLN A 349 -25.63 9.34 -25.76
C GLN A 349 -25.99 10.68 -26.43
N GLY A 350 -25.28 11.06 -27.48
CA GLY A 350 -25.57 12.26 -28.28
C GLY A 350 -24.51 12.52 -29.31
N THR A 351 -24.93 13.01 -30.48
CA THR A 351 -24.05 13.26 -31.66
C THR A 351 -22.93 14.26 -31.38
N SER A 352 -23.10 15.16 -30.41
CA SER A 352 -22.15 16.21 -30.03
C SER A 352 -21.14 15.76 -28.97
N TYR A 353 -21.15 14.48 -28.60
CA TYR A 353 -20.29 13.95 -27.55
C TYR A 353 -19.37 12.85 -28.07
N GLY A 354 -18.21 12.74 -27.43
CA GLY A 354 -17.26 11.67 -27.69
C GLY A 354 -16.47 11.29 -26.45
N THR A 355 -15.95 10.08 -26.47
CA THR A 355 -15.08 9.55 -25.44
C THR A 355 -13.82 9.00 -26.09
N ILE A 356 -12.66 9.27 -25.48
CA ILE A 356 -11.44 8.56 -25.81
C ILE A 356 -10.94 7.86 -24.55
N ILE A 357 -10.65 6.59 -24.68
CA ILE A 357 -10.02 5.78 -23.63
C ILE A 357 -8.58 5.55 -24.08
N ILE A 358 -7.64 5.96 -23.27
CA ILE A 358 -6.20 5.89 -23.54
C ILE A 358 -5.60 4.90 -22.58
N ARG A 359 -4.98 3.84 -23.08
CA ARG A 359 -4.17 2.92 -22.33
C ARG A 359 -2.72 3.37 -22.38
N LEU A 360 -2.14 3.60 -21.23
CA LEU A 360 -0.73 3.94 -21.11
C LEU A 360 0.13 2.67 -21.09
N LYS A 361 1.39 2.79 -21.46
CA LYS A 361 2.38 1.71 -21.34
C LYS A 361 2.53 1.27 -19.89
N ASP A 362 3.08 0.09 -19.68
CA ASP A 362 3.34 -0.44 -18.35
C ASP A 362 4.15 0.53 -17.47
N TRP A 363 3.89 0.51 -16.16
CA TRP A 363 4.56 1.39 -15.18
C TRP A 363 6.08 1.20 -15.17
N SER A 364 6.57 0.01 -15.51
CA SER A 364 8.01 -0.28 -15.62
C SER A 364 8.69 0.49 -16.75
N GLU A 365 7.95 0.83 -17.81
CA GLU A 365 8.40 1.59 -18.98
C GLU A 365 8.25 3.10 -18.81
N ARG A 366 7.39 3.55 -17.88
CA ARG A 366 7.08 4.97 -17.61
C ARG A 366 7.69 5.46 -16.29
N LYS A 367 9.00 5.28 -16.12
CA LYS A 367 9.69 5.72 -14.90
C LYS A 367 9.91 7.22 -14.89
N GLY A 368 9.58 7.86 -13.75
CA GLY A 368 9.77 9.30 -13.55
C GLY A 368 8.46 10.08 -13.48
N LYS A 369 8.49 11.20 -12.74
CA LYS A 369 7.29 12.04 -12.51
C LYS A 369 6.75 12.67 -13.80
N GLU A 370 7.58 12.84 -14.82
CA GLU A 370 7.21 13.41 -16.12
C GLU A 370 6.40 12.45 -17.01
N HIS A 371 6.47 11.14 -16.73
CA HIS A 371 5.76 10.09 -17.43
C HIS A 371 4.57 9.52 -16.64
N SER A 372 4.24 10.11 -15.48
CA SER A 372 3.06 9.74 -14.70
C SER A 372 1.77 10.11 -15.44
N SER A 373 0.66 9.42 -15.13
CA SER A 373 -0.65 9.72 -15.71
C SER A 373 -1.03 11.20 -15.57
N ASP A 374 -0.79 11.81 -14.40
CA ASP A 374 -1.05 13.22 -14.12
C ASP A 374 -0.25 14.17 -15.02
N ALA A 375 1.02 13.86 -15.28
CA ALA A 375 1.86 14.66 -16.15
C ALA A 375 1.39 14.54 -17.61
N VAL A 376 1.02 13.34 -18.05
CA VAL A 376 0.46 13.09 -19.39
C VAL A 376 -0.88 13.80 -19.54
N VAL A 377 -1.80 13.68 -18.56
CA VAL A 377 -3.09 14.40 -18.52
C VAL A 377 -2.88 15.91 -18.63
N SER A 378 -1.96 16.47 -17.86
CA SER A 378 -1.67 17.92 -17.88
C SER A 378 -1.16 18.37 -19.26
N ARG A 379 -0.29 17.58 -19.88
CA ARG A 379 0.26 17.84 -21.21
C ARG A 379 -0.82 17.74 -22.30
N LEU A 380 -1.63 16.66 -22.26
CA LEU A 380 -2.73 16.46 -23.21
C LEU A 380 -3.78 17.55 -23.08
N ASN A 381 -4.18 17.94 -21.87
CA ASN A 381 -5.12 19.03 -21.65
C ASN A 381 -4.60 20.35 -22.23
N GLY A 382 -3.31 20.65 -22.11
CA GLY A 382 -2.69 21.82 -22.73
C GLY A 382 -2.76 21.79 -24.27
N GLN A 383 -2.56 20.62 -24.88
CA GLN A 383 -2.63 20.45 -26.33
C GLN A 383 -4.08 20.45 -26.82
N PHE A 384 -5.01 19.86 -26.10
CA PHE A 384 -6.43 19.82 -26.46
C PHE A 384 -7.07 21.21 -26.42
N GLN A 385 -6.64 22.12 -25.55
CA GLN A 385 -7.09 23.49 -25.51
C GLN A 385 -6.78 24.27 -26.80
N ALA A 386 -5.82 23.81 -27.61
CA ALA A 386 -5.55 24.40 -28.92
C ALA A 386 -6.69 24.16 -29.94
N ILE A 387 -7.53 23.13 -29.71
CA ILE A 387 -8.67 22.79 -30.54
C ILE A 387 -9.91 23.53 -29.99
N LYS A 388 -10.16 24.71 -30.51
CA LYS A 388 -11.22 25.61 -30.02
C LYS A 388 -12.65 25.09 -30.21
N GLU A 389 -12.85 24.11 -31.06
CA GLU A 389 -14.14 23.53 -31.40
C GLU A 389 -14.58 22.47 -30.37
N ALA A 390 -13.67 21.96 -29.54
CA ALA A 390 -13.93 20.95 -28.54
C ALA A 390 -13.69 21.49 -27.14
N GLN A 391 -14.57 21.12 -26.23
CA GLN A 391 -14.28 21.15 -24.80
C GLN A 391 -13.88 19.71 -24.40
N GLY A 392 -12.58 19.43 -24.33
CA GLY A 392 -12.04 18.15 -23.93
C GLY A 392 -11.48 18.22 -22.50
N PHE A 393 -11.87 17.26 -21.66
CA PHE A 393 -11.30 17.07 -20.33
C PHE A 393 -10.75 15.65 -20.22
N SER A 394 -9.45 15.52 -19.96
CA SER A 394 -8.83 14.23 -19.60
C SER A 394 -8.74 14.09 -18.08
N PHE A 395 -9.02 12.91 -17.56
CA PHE A 395 -8.97 12.56 -16.14
C PHE A 395 -8.63 11.08 -15.95
#